data_b6e2cc607969933cf1d78fd14ddddfbc
#
_entry.id   b6e2cc607969933cf1d78fd14ddddfbc
#
_cell.length_a   1.000
_cell.length_b   1.000
_cell.length_c   1.000
_cell.angle_alpha   90.00
_cell.angle_beta   90.00
_cell.angle_gamma   90.00
#
_symmetry.space_group_name_H-M   'P 1'
#
loop_
_entity.id
_entity.type
_entity.pdbx_description
1 polymer ?
#
loop_
_entity_poly.entity_id
_entity_poly.type
_entity_poly.pdbx_seq_one_letter_code
_entity_poly.pdbx_strand_id
1 'polypeptide(L)'
;GLGPVHAATPILQRHGLSLNDLDAWEVNEAFAAQVLGCLAAWQDEKYCRDELGLDHAMGPLELDKLNVDGGAIALGHPVGASGARIALHLLHVLKRTGGKRGIASICIGGGLGGAMLIEALQ
;
A
#
# COMPACT_ATOMS: atom_id res chain seq x y z
N GLY A 1 5.50 3.91 11.82
CA GLY A 1 5.36 2.95 11.23
C GLY A 1 4.26 2.26 10.43
N LEU A 2 3.06 2.11 10.97
CA LEU A 2 1.98 1.38 10.28
C LEU A 2 0.99 2.32 9.56
N GLY A 3 1.41 3.55 9.29
CA GLY A 3 0.60 4.54 8.57
C GLY A 3 -0.04 4.02 7.29
N PRO A 4 0.69 3.28 6.41
CA PRO A 4 0.10 2.74 5.20
C PRO A 4 -1.11 1.84 5.46
N VAL A 5 -1.09 1.04 6.53
CA VAL A 5 -2.23 0.18 6.89
C VAL A 5 -3.45 1.03 7.26
N HIS A 6 -3.24 2.05 8.09
CA HIS A 6 -4.31 2.92 8.55
C HIS A 6 -4.84 3.84 7.46
N ALA A 7 -4.03 4.15 6.45
CA ALA A 7 -4.44 5.00 5.33
C ALA A 7 -5.15 4.20 4.23
N ALA A 8 -4.61 3.03 3.87
CA ALA A 8 -5.16 2.23 2.77
C ALA A 8 -6.42 1.45 3.15
N THR A 9 -6.48 0.92 4.37
CA THR A 9 -7.62 0.09 4.79
C THR A 9 -8.97 0.78 4.66
N PRO A 10 -9.15 2.04 5.11
CA PRO A 10 -10.43 2.72 4.93
C PRO A 10 -10.83 2.88 3.46
N ILE A 11 -9.87 3.09 2.56
CA ILE A 11 -10.14 3.19 1.12
C ILE A 11 -10.71 1.87 0.61
N LEU A 12 -10.06 0.75 0.98
CA LEU A 12 -10.52 -0.58 0.58
C LEU A 12 -11.92 -0.87 1.10
N GLN A 13 -12.18 -0.56 2.37
CA GLN A 13 -13.50 -0.78 2.98
C GLN A 13 -14.58 0.04 2.28
N ARG A 14 -14.29 1.31 1.97
CA ARG A 14 -15.23 2.21 1.32
C ARG A 14 -15.63 1.72 -0.07
N HIS A 15 -14.73 1.04 -0.77
CA HIS A 15 -14.95 0.53 -2.13
C HIS A 15 -15.28 -0.96 -2.18
N GLY A 16 -15.38 -1.63 -1.02
CA GLY A 16 -15.69 -3.06 -0.97
C GLY A 16 -14.58 -3.94 -1.56
N LEU A 17 -13.33 -3.53 -1.42
CA LEU A 17 -12.19 -4.23 -2.01
C LEU A 17 -11.39 -4.97 -0.94
N SER A 18 -10.85 -6.14 -1.29
CA SER A 18 -9.83 -6.83 -0.50
C SER A 18 -8.44 -6.45 -0.99
N LEU A 19 -7.40 -6.85 -0.25
CA LEU A 19 -6.01 -6.52 -0.62
C LEU A 19 -5.66 -7.00 -2.02
N ASN A 20 -6.11 -8.18 -2.40
CA ASN A 20 -5.73 -8.82 -3.66
C ASN A 20 -6.72 -8.57 -4.80
N ASP A 21 -7.71 -7.71 -4.59
CA ASP A 21 -8.59 -7.22 -5.65
C ASP A 21 -7.90 -6.16 -6.52
N LEU A 22 -6.75 -5.66 -6.06
CA LEU A 22 -5.97 -4.68 -6.78
C LEU A 22 -4.92 -5.36 -7.64
N ASP A 23 -4.59 -4.74 -8.76
CA ASP A 23 -3.63 -5.29 -9.72
C ASP A 23 -2.18 -4.99 -9.32
N ALA A 24 -1.95 -3.92 -8.58
CA ALA A 24 -0.62 -3.53 -8.12
C ALA A 24 -0.69 -2.68 -6.87
N TRP A 25 0.36 -2.76 -6.06
CA TRP A 25 0.56 -1.99 -4.84
C TRP A 25 1.93 -1.33 -4.85
N GLU A 26 1.96 -0.09 -4.41
CA GLU A 26 3.21 0.61 -4.09
C GLU A 26 3.13 1.06 -2.64
N VAL A 27 3.86 0.41 -1.76
CA VAL A 27 4.00 0.84 -0.36
C VAL A 27 5.41 1.38 -0.22
N ASN A 28 5.55 2.66 0.09
CA ASN A 28 6.87 3.27 0.16
C ASN A 28 7.72 2.60 1.25
N GLU A 29 8.93 2.20 0.86
CA GLU A 29 9.85 1.47 1.73
C GLU A 29 10.76 2.44 2.49
N ALA A 30 10.17 3.22 3.40
CA ALA A 30 10.97 4.08 4.24
C ALA A 30 11.93 3.25 5.11
N PHE A 31 11.45 2.11 5.60
CA PHE A 31 12.23 1.10 6.31
C PHE A 31 11.69 -0.28 5.96
N ALA A 32 12.56 -1.28 5.84
CA ALA A 32 12.14 -2.65 5.58
C ALA A 32 11.20 -3.16 6.68
N ALA A 33 11.54 -2.91 7.94
CA ALA A 33 10.72 -3.33 9.07
C ALA A 33 9.32 -2.73 9.04
N GLN A 34 9.19 -1.51 8.54
CA GLN A 34 7.89 -0.83 8.45
C GLN A 34 6.99 -1.51 7.41
N VAL A 35 7.52 -1.86 6.25
CA VAL A 35 6.73 -2.58 5.22
C VAL A 35 6.36 -3.96 5.71
N LEU A 36 7.30 -4.69 6.30
CA LEU A 36 7.03 -6.01 6.88
C LEU A 36 5.98 -5.93 7.99
N GLY A 37 6.04 -4.89 8.81
CA GLY A 37 5.05 -4.63 9.84
C GLY A 37 3.66 -4.39 9.27
N CYS A 38 3.54 -3.65 8.17
CA CYS A 38 2.27 -3.43 7.50
C CYS A 38 1.69 -4.75 6.97
N LEU A 39 2.52 -5.58 6.34
CA LEU A 39 2.07 -6.87 5.84
C LEU A 39 1.61 -7.77 6.98
N ALA A 40 2.34 -7.78 8.10
CA ALA A 40 1.98 -8.57 9.28
C ALA A 40 0.68 -8.06 9.91
N ALA A 41 0.49 -6.74 9.98
CA ALA A 41 -0.71 -6.14 10.58
C ALA A 41 -1.97 -6.53 9.82
N TRP A 42 -1.95 -6.55 8.50
CA TRP A 42 -3.11 -6.97 7.71
C TRP A 42 -3.46 -8.43 7.92
N GLN A 43 -2.51 -9.27 8.30
CA GLN A 43 -2.74 -10.69 8.56
C GLN A 43 -3.12 -10.97 10.01
N ASP A 44 -2.94 -10.02 10.91
CA ASP A 44 -3.19 -10.18 12.34
C ASP A 44 -4.65 -9.83 12.64
N GLU A 45 -5.45 -10.86 12.98
CA GLU A 45 -6.86 -10.69 13.26
C GLU A 45 -7.11 -9.73 14.43
N LYS A 46 -6.32 -9.85 15.50
CA LYS A 46 -6.46 -8.99 16.66
C LYS A 46 -6.19 -7.53 16.32
N TYR A 47 -5.11 -7.27 15.55
CA TYR A 47 -4.79 -5.92 15.11
C TYR A 47 -5.90 -5.35 14.23
N CYS A 48 -6.40 -6.14 13.28
CA CYS A 48 -7.46 -5.69 12.39
C CYS A 48 -8.74 -5.36 13.14
N ARG A 49 -9.10 -6.14 14.17
CA ARG A 49 -10.28 -5.86 14.99
C ARG A 49 -10.07 -4.64 15.88
N ASP A 50 -8.98 -4.62 16.64
CA ASP A 50 -8.78 -3.64 17.69
C ASP A 50 -8.35 -2.28 17.16
N GLU A 51 -7.53 -2.26 16.12
CA GLU A 51 -6.92 -1.03 15.61
C GLU A 51 -7.55 -0.54 14.31
N LEU A 52 -8.11 -1.42 13.50
CA LEU A 52 -8.70 -1.06 12.21
C LEU A 52 -10.22 -1.14 12.19
N GLY A 53 -10.84 -1.63 13.25
CA GLY A 53 -12.30 -1.73 13.36
C GLY A 53 -12.92 -2.75 12.42
N LEU A 54 -12.16 -3.76 12.02
CA LEU A 54 -12.64 -4.80 11.12
C LEU A 54 -13.14 -6.02 11.90
N ASP A 55 -13.94 -6.85 11.25
CA ASP A 55 -14.46 -8.09 11.86
C ASP A 55 -13.45 -9.24 11.78
N HIS A 56 -12.49 -9.15 10.87
CA HIS A 56 -11.54 -10.23 10.58
C HIS A 56 -10.25 -9.65 10.00
N ALA A 57 -9.23 -10.49 9.87
CA ALA A 57 -8.00 -10.10 9.23
C ALA A 57 -8.23 -9.80 7.75
N MET A 58 -7.48 -8.83 7.20
CA MET A 58 -7.51 -8.54 5.76
C MET A 58 -6.87 -9.67 4.95
N GLY A 59 -6.03 -10.47 5.59
CA GLY A 59 -5.34 -11.57 4.93
C GLY A 59 -3.99 -11.18 4.37
N PRO A 60 -3.29 -12.12 3.71
CA PRO A 60 -1.98 -11.83 3.14
C PRO A 60 -2.11 -11.03 1.84
N LEU A 61 -1.23 -10.06 1.66
CA LEU A 61 -1.04 -9.38 0.39
C LEU A 61 -0.10 -10.22 -0.48
N GLU A 62 -0.50 -10.48 -1.71
CA GLU A 62 0.35 -11.22 -2.66
C GLU A 62 1.60 -10.39 -2.98
N LEU A 63 2.78 -10.93 -2.67
CA LEU A 63 4.04 -10.20 -2.80
C LEU A 63 4.40 -9.88 -4.24
N ASP A 64 3.92 -10.66 -5.21
CA ASP A 64 4.16 -10.41 -6.63
C ASP A 64 3.41 -9.18 -7.16
N LYS A 65 2.50 -8.61 -6.37
CA LYS A 65 1.80 -7.37 -6.70
C LYS A 65 2.38 -6.15 -6.01
N LEU A 66 3.30 -6.35 -5.07
CA LEU A 66 3.83 -5.29 -4.22
C LEU A 66 5.20 -4.83 -4.71
N ASN A 67 5.31 -3.52 -5.01
CA ASN A 67 6.59 -2.89 -5.37
C ASN A 67 7.36 -3.69 -6.42
N VAL A 68 6.68 -4.01 -7.51
CA VAL A 68 7.17 -4.99 -8.51
C VAL A 68 8.48 -4.60 -9.18
N ASP A 69 8.83 -3.34 -9.18
CA ASP A 69 10.10 -2.84 -9.76
C ASP A 69 11.08 -2.38 -8.67
N GLY A 70 10.86 -2.80 -7.42
CA GLY A 70 11.62 -2.32 -6.27
C GLY A 70 11.03 -1.04 -5.70
N GLY A 71 11.64 -0.53 -4.64
CA GLY A 71 11.16 0.65 -3.96
C GLY A 71 12.30 1.46 -3.34
N ALA A 72 12.00 2.20 -2.29
CA ALA A 72 12.92 3.16 -1.69
C ALA A 72 14.21 2.53 -1.16
N ILE A 73 14.17 1.28 -0.73
CA ILE A 73 15.38 0.59 -0.25
C ILE A 73 16.42 0.50 -1.38
N ALA A 74 15.96 0.20 -2.59
CA ALA A 74 16.83 0.09 -3.76
C ALA A 74 17.10 1.46 -4.42
N LEU A 75 16.10 2.35 -4.43
CA LEU A 75 16.10 3.56 -5.26
C LEU A 75 16.35 4.84 -4.48
N GLY A 76 16.29 4.79 -3.15
CA GLY A 76 16.39 5.98 -2.31
C GLY A 76 15.03 6.56 -1.92
N HIS A 77 15.05 7.42 -0.90
CA HIS A 77 13.82 8.02 -0.37
C HIS A 77 13.99 9.55 -0.25
N PRO A 78 13.85 10.27 -1.36
CA PRO A 78 13.79 11.74 -1.31
C PRO A 78 12.43 12.16 -0.74
N VAL A 79 12.41 12.49 0.54
CA VAL A 79 11.18 12.62 1.34
C VAL A 79 10.13 13.51 0.68
N GLY A 80 10.54 14.63 0.08
CA GLY A 80 9.61 15.53 -0.57
C GLY A 80 9.07 15.05 -1.92
N ALA A 81 9.64 13.98 -2.49
CA ALA A 81 9.29 13.49 -3.83
C ALA A 81 8.77 12.06 -3.84
N SER A 82 8.98 11.27 -2.79
CA SER A 82 8.65 9.84 -2.80
C SER A 82 7.16 9.58 -3.04
N GLY A 83 6.27 10.39 -2.46
CA GLY A 83 4.83 10.23 -2.68
C GLY A 83 4.46 10.37 -4.15
N ALA A 84 4.94 11.41 -4.82
CA ALA A 84 4.71 11.61 -6.25
C ALA A 84 5.33 10.50 -7.07
N ARG A 85 6.53 10.05 -6.70
CA ARG A 85 7.22 8.98 -7.41
C ARG A 85 6.44 7.66 -7.38
N ILE A 86 5.97 7.24 -6.20
CA ILE A 86 5.25 5.96 -6.11
C ILE A 86 3.91 6.02 -6.83
N ALA A 87 3.21 7.14 -6.78
CA ALA A 87 1.95 7.31 -7.49
C ALA A 87 2.15 7.24 -9.00
N LEU A 88 3.16 7.96 -9.52
CA LEU A 88 3.49 7.92 -10.93
C LEU A 88 3.97 6.54 -11.37
N HIS A 89 4.83 5.91 -10.56
CA HIS A 89 5.32 4.57 -10.87
C HIS A 89 4.19 3.55 -10.92
N LEU A 90 3.25 3.64 -9.99
CA LEU A 90 2.07 2.77 -9.98
C LEU A 90 1.29 2.88 -11.29
N LEU A 91 1.09 4.09 -11.80
CA LEU A 91 0.43 4.28 -13.09
C LEU A 91 1.19 3.59 -14.22
N HIS A 92 2.52 3.69 -14.24
CA HIS A 92 3.33 3.01 -15.25
C HIS A 92 3.25 1.49 -15.13
N VAL A 93 3.25 0.95 -13.91
CA VAL A 93 3.09 -0.49 -13.69
C VAL A 93 1.73 -0.95 -14.22
N LEU A 94 0.65 -0.23 -13.90
CA LEU A 94 -0.68 -0.59 -14.36
C LEU A 94 -0.77 -0.58 -15.89
N LYS A 95 -0.21 0.44 -16.54
CA LYS A 95 -0.19 0.51 -18.01
C LYS A 95 0.61 -0.63 -18.61
N ARG A 96 1.78 -0.90 -18.08
CA ARG A 96 2.67 -1.94 -18.61
C ARG A 96 2.07 -3.34 -18.48
N THR A 97 1.37 -3.61 -17.37
CA THR A 97 0.81 -4.94 -17.07
C THR A 97 -0.63 -5.11 -17.55
N GLY A 98 -1.27 -4.06 -18.04
CA GLY A 98 -2.67 -4.11 -18.41
C GLY A 98 -3.62 -4.12 -17.21
N GLY A 99 -3.12 -3.77 -16.02
CA GLY A 99 -3.93 -3.69 -14.82
C GLY A 99 -4.83 -2.47 -14.78
N LYS A 100 -5.87 -2.52 -13.96
CA LYS A 100 -6.84 -1.42 -13.85
C LYS A 100 -6.64 -0.56 -12.64
N ARG A 101 -6.46 -1.17 -11.46
CA ARG A 101 -6.46 -0.46 -10.18
C ARG A 101 -5.29 -0.84 -9.32
N GLY A 102 -4.77 0.14 -8.59
CA GLY A 102 -3.73 -0.07 -7.62
C GLY A 102 -3.81 0.95 -6.50
N ILE A 103 -3.08 0.70 -5.43
CA ILE A 103 -2.94 1.64 -4.31
C ILE A 103 -1.48 2.00 -4.14
N ALA A 104 -1.22 3.30 -3.99
CA ALA A 104 0.04 3.83 -3.52
C ALA A 104 -0.14 4.30 -2.08
N SER A 105 0.72 3.88 -1.17
CA SER A 105 0.62 4.25 0.24
C SER A 105 1.99 4.56 0.82
N ILE A 106 2.03 5.52 1.72
CA ILE A 106 3.28 6.02 2.29
C ILE A 106 3.08 6.36 3.76
N CYS A 107 4.08 6.08 4.60
CA CYS A 107 4.09 6.61 5.94
C CYS A 107 4.53 8.07 5.91
N ILE A 108 3.92 8.87 6.78
CA ILE A 108 4.23 10.30 6.94
C ILE A 108 4.78 10.49 8.33
N GLY A 109 5.64 11.47 8.53
CA GLY A 109 6.21 11.75 9.84
C GLY A 109 5.15 11.86 10.93
N GLY A 110 5.50 11.48 12.16
CA GLY A 110 4.58 11.54 13.30
C GLY A 110 3.58 10.40 13.39
N GLY A 111 3.86 9.27 12.75
CA GLY A 111 2.98 8.10 12.81
C GLY A 111 1.75 8.19 11.92
N LEU A 112 1.74 9.15 11.01
CA LEU A 112 0.64 9.34 10.05
C LEU A 112 0.88 8.53 8.79
N GLY A 113 -0.15 8.39 7.97
CA GLY A 113 -0.05 7.73 6.68
C GLY A 113 -0.92 8.38 5.63
N GLY A 114 -0.55 8.18 4.38
CA GLY A 114 -1.34 8.61 3.23
C GLY A 114 -1.51 7.46 2.26
N ALA A 115 -2.61 7.45 1.52
CA ALA A 115 -2.85 6.45 0.50
C ALA A 115 -3.73 7.02 -0.60
N MET A 116 -3.56 6.47 -1.80
CA MET A 116 -4.31 6.87 -2.98
C MET A 116 -4.68 5.64 -3.81
N LEU A 117 -5.96 5.48 -4.06
CA LEU A 117 -6.44 4.46 -5.00
C LEU A 117 -6.42 5.07 -6.40
N ILE A 118 -5.74 4.40 -7.31
CA ILE A 118 -5.55 4.87 -8.68
C ILE A 118 -6.16 3.87 -9.63
N GLU A 119 -6.88 4.39 -10.63
CA GLU A 119 -7.44 3.59 -11.70
C GLU A 119 -6.86 4.06 -13.02
N ALA A 120 -6.29 3.13 -13.78
CA ALA A 120 -5.74 3.45 -15.09
C ALA A 120 -6.87 3.51 -16.12
N LEU A 121 -6.90 4.59 -16.90
CA LEU A 121 -7.82 4.71 -18.03
C LEU A 121 -7.26 3.92 -19.21
N GLN A 122 -8.08 3.06 -19.75
CA GLN A 122 -7.68 2.20 -20.87
C GLN A 122 -8.06 2.84 -22.21
#